data_6964018b9419601a3d4946c53fd3454f
#
_entry.id   6964018b9419601a3d4946c53fd3454f
#
_cell.length_a   1.000
_cell.length_b   1.000
_cell.length_c   1.000
_cell.angle_alpha   90.00
_cell.angle_beta   90.00
_cell.angle_gamma   90.00
#
_symmetry.space_group_name_H-M   'P 1'
#
loop_
_entity.id
_entity.type
_entity.pdbx_description
1 polymer ?
#
loop_
_entity_poly.entity_id
_entity_poly.type
_entity_poly.pdbx_seq_one_letter_code
_entity_poly.pdbx_strand_id
1 'polypeptide(L)'
;EAAVPFLEKALEIEFDDQIAYELATLLSDQEEFQKALIYYKQIDTLSPDFEGYEYGYALALQAENDREKALEIAKQGIQKNPFDAQLKLLASQLSYELHQPEQAEAYLLEAKEVADDIEEIALRLTTLYLEQERFDQVLDWQNEEVETVVTRWNIARALAALEKTEEAVSAYQELYEDLKDNPEFLEAYVYLLREAGDVTKAREVANQYLAIVPDDVQMQTLYDSL
;
A
#
# COMPACT_ATOMS: atom_id res chain seq x y z
N GLU A 1 -27.56 9.33 -3.79
CA GLU A 1 -28.51 9.53 -2.64
C GLU A 1 -29.97 9.34 -3.03
N ALA A 2 -30.48 9.91 -4.14
CA ALA A 2 -31.90 9.82 -4.49
C ALA A 2 -32.41 8.39 -4.80
N ALA A 3 -31.55 7.46 -5.20
CA ALA A 3 -31.94 6.09 -5.59
C ALA A 3 -32.18 5.16 -4.38
N VAL A 4 -31.46 5.36 -3.26
CA VAL A 4 -31.50 4.48 -2.08
C VAL A 4 -32.94 4.21 -1.59
N PRO A 5 -33.79 5.24 -1.31
CA PRO A 5 -35.13 4.99 -0.80
C PRO A 5 -36.05 4.21 -1.77
N PHE A 6 -35.77 4.31 -3.08
CA PHE A 6 -36.57 3.56 -4.07
C PHE A 6 -36.14 2.10 -4.14
N LEU A 7 -34.86 1.82 -4.05
CA LEU A 7 -34.33 0.46 -4.02
C LEU A 7 -34.75 -0.25 -2.72
N GLU A 8 -34.63 0.42 -1.55
CA GLU A 8 -35.13 -0.10 -0.28
C GLU A 8 -36.61 -0.47 -0.36
N LYS A 9 -37.45 0.41 -0.91
CA LYS A 9 -38.87 0.15 -1.05
C LYS A 9 -39.18 -0.98 -2.04
N ALA A 10 -38.39 -1.14 -3.08
CA ALA A 10 -38.51 -2.27 -4.00
C ALA A 10 -38.26 -3.60 -3.28
N LEU A 11 -37.21 -3.66 -2.46
CA LEU A 11 -36.85 -4.85 -1.67
C LEU A 11 -37.85 -5.15 -0.53
N GLU A 12 -38.60 -4.15 -0.01
CA GLU A 12 -39.68 -4.37 0.93
C GLU A 12 -40.90 -5.08 0.28
N ILE A 13 -41.09 -4.90 -1.03
CA ILE A 13 -42.18 -5.53 -1.76
C ILE A 13 -41.83 -6.96 -2.15
N GLU A 14 -40.66 -7.15 -2.72
CA GLU A 14 -40.12 -8.44 -3.12
C GLU A 14 -38.57 -8.37 -3.09
N PHE A 15 -37.96 -9.37 -2.45
CA PHE A 15 -36.51 -9.43 -2.42
C PHE A 15 -35.95 -9.87 -3.78
N ASP A 16 -35.09 -9.04 -4.34
CA ASP A 16 -34.36 -9.29 -5.60
C ASP A 16 -32.88 -9.11 -5.33
N ASP A 17 -32.06 -10.11 -5.63
CA ASP A 17 -30.65 -10.14 -5.34
C ASP A 17 -29.86 -9.11 -6.16
N GLN A 18 -30.27 -8.84 -7.39
CA GLN A 18 -29.66 -7.80 -8.24
C GLN A 18 -29.91 -6.40 -7.64
N ILE A 19 -31.16 -6.11 -7.24
CA ILE A 19 -31.50 -4.83 -6.61
C ILE A 19 -30.78 -4.69 -5.26
N ALA A 20 -30.69 -5.77 -4.49
CA ALA A 20 -29.98 -5.78 -3.22
C ALA A 20 -28.48 -5.52 -3.42
N TYR A 21 -27.86 -6.09 -4.47
CA TYR A 21 -26.47 -5.84 -4.82
C TYR A 21 -26.22 -4.38 -5.25
N GLU A 22 -27.07 -3.84 -6.12
CA GLU A 22 -26.99 -2.43 -6.53
C GLU A 22 -27.13 -1.48 -5.33
N LEU A 23 -28.04 -1.80 -4.40
CA LEU A 23 -28.20 -1.00 -3.17
C LEU A 23 -26.98 -1.12 -2.25
N ALA A 24 -26.45 -2.33 -2.06
CA ALA A 24 -25.25 -2.53 -1.25
C ALA A 24 -24.05 -1.76 -1.79
N THR A 25 -23.83 -1.79 -3.11
CA THR A 25 -22.77 -1.03 -3.78
C THR A 25 -22.97 0.47 -3.58
N LEU A 26 -24.19 0.97 -3.82
CA LEU A 26 -24.50 2.40 -3.68
C LEU A 26 -24.33 2.90 -2.22
N LEU A 27 -24.66 2.07 -1.23
CA LEU A 27 -24.44 2.37 0.18
C LEU A 27 -22.95 2.36 0.54
N SER A 28 -22.18 1.44 -0.05
CA SER A 28 -20.72 1.40 0.11
C SER A 28 -20.05 2.66 -0.45
N ASP A 29 -20.50 3.14 -1.62
CA ASP A 29 -20.02 4.39 -2.24
C ASP A 29 -20.34 5.63 -1.39
N GLN A 30 -21.37 5.55 -0.54
CA GLN A 30 -21.73 6.58 0.42
C GLN A 30 -21.09 6.39 1.80
N GLU A 31 -20.19 5.42 1.94
CA GLU A 31 -19.54 5.03 3.20
C GLU A 31 -20.52 4.54 4.29
N GLU A 32 -21.75 4.16 3.89
CA GLU A 32 -22.77 3.57 4.79
C GLU A 32 -22.57 2.05 4.93
N PHE A 33 -21.35 1.62 5.27
CA PHE A 33 -20.94 0.21 5.24
C PHE A 33 -21.80 -0.71 6.10
N GLN A 34 -22.26 -0.26 7.26
CA GLN A 34 -23.15 -1.08 8.13
C GLN A 34 -24.46 -1.43 7.43
N LYS A 35 -25.03 -0.49 6.68
CA LYS A 35 -26.25 -0.76 5.91
C LYS A 35 -25.95 -1.64 4.69
N ALA A 36 -24.85 -1.37 3.98
CA ALA A 36 -24.42 -2.18 2.86
C ALA A 36 -24.27 -3.66 3.27
N LEU A 37 -23.66 -3.92 4.42
CA LEU A 37 -23.45 -5.27 4.95
C LEU A 37 -24.75 -6.04 5.21
N ILE A 38 -25.88 -5.37 5.48
CA ILE A 38 -27.17 -6.04 5.62
C ILE A 38 -27.53 -6.74 4.31
N TYR A 39 -27.37 -6.05 3.20
CA TYR A 39 -27.70 -6.55 1.87
C TYR A 39 -26.68 -7.56 1.37
N TYR A 40 -25.37 -7.29 1.52
CA TYR A 40 -24.33 -8.26 1.17
C TYR A 40 -24.54 -9.60 1.90
N LYS A 41 -24.85 -9.60 3.18
CA LYS A 41 -25.13 -10.83 3.95
C LYS A 41 -26.38 -11.56 3.50
N GLN A 42 -27.42 -10.86 3.05
CA GLN A 42 -28.61 -11.49 2.51
C GLN A 42 -28.32 -12.17 1.16
N ILE A 43 -27.57 -11.52 0.30
CA ILE A 43 -27.16 -12.04 -1.01
C ILE A 43 -26.19 -13.22 -0.85
N ASP A 44 -25.25 -13.18 0.12
CA ASP A 44 -24.26 -14.23 0.40
C ASP A 44 -24.91 -15.61 0.59
N THR A 45 -26.11 -15.65 1.19
CA THR A 45 -26.87 -16.90 1.36
C THR A 45 -27.34 -17.53 0.06
N LEU A 46 -27.36 -16.78 -1.04
CA LEU A 46 -27.82 -17.20 -2.36
C LEU A 46 -26.66 -17.63 -3.28
N SER A 47 -25.42 -17.52 -2.80
CA SER A 47 -24.19 -17.78 -3.58
C SER A 47 -24.16 -16.99 -4.90
N PRO A 48 -24.21 -15.66 -4.83
CA PRO A 48 -24.37 -14.78 -5.98
C PRO A 48 -23.20 -14.89 -6.97
N ASP A 49 -23.50 -14.62 -8.25
CA ASP A 49 -22.50 -14.54 -9.32
C ASP A 49 -22.54 -13.14 -9.95
N PHE A 50 -22.33 -12.11 -9.12
CA PHE A 50 -22.21 -10.73 -9.57
C PHE A 50 -20.75 -10.32 -9.66
N GLU A 51 -20.37 -9.70 -10.78
CA GLU A 51 -19.04 -9.14 -10.94
C GLU A 51 -18.75 -8.10 -9.85
N GLY A 52 -17.61 -8.24 -9.17
CA GLY A 52 -17.20 -7.34 -8.09
C GLY A 52 -17.89 -7.55 -6.73
N TYR A 53 -18.79 -8.54 -6.61
CA TYR A 53 -19.51 -8.79 -5.37
C TYR A 53 -18.58 -9.05 -4.19
N GLU A 54 -17.65 -10.01 -4.32
CA GLU A 54 -16.73 -10.37 -3.26
C GLU A 54 -15.79 -9.21 -2.90
N TYR A 55 -15.38 -8.42 -3.89
CA TYR A 55 -14.55 -7.24 -3.65
C TYR A 55 -15.29 -6.18 -2.82
N GLY A 56 -16.51 -5.79 -3.24
CA GLY A 56 -17.34 -4.81 -2.52
C GLY A 56 -17.73 -5.28 -1.11
N TYR A 57 -18.06 -6.56 -0.96
CA TYR A 57 -18.39 -7.13 0.34
C TYR A 57 -17.19 -7.15 1.29
N ALA A 58 -16.02 -7.56 0.80
CA ALA A 58 -14.78 -7.56 1.58
C ALA A 58 -14.37 -6.14 2.01
N LEU A 59 -14.48 -5.14 1.12
CA LEU A 59 -14.23 -3.73 1.47
C LEU A 59 -15.16 -3.23 2.56
N ALA A 60 -16.47 -3.54 2.48
CA ALA A 60 -17.42 -3.12 3.49
C ALA A 60 -17.14 -3.79 4.86
N LEU A 61 -16.72 -5.06 4.87
CA LEU A 61 -16.28 -5.76 6.08
C LEU A 61 -14.99 -5.15 6.66
N GLN A 62 -14.02 -4.81 5.81
CA GLN A 62 -12.78 -4.15 6.24
C GLN A 62 -13.07 -2.80 6.89
N ALA A 63 -13.94 -1.99 6.29
CA ALA A 63 -14.34 -0.69 6.83
C ALA A 63 -15.00 -0.80 8.22
N GLU A 64 -15.74 -1.89 8.49
CA GLU A 64 -16.31 -2.21 9.78
C GLU A 64 -15.36 -3.01 10.70
N ASN A 65 -14.08 -3.11 10.32
CA ASN A 65 -13.01 -3.73 11.09
C ASN A 65 -13.15 -5.26 11.28
N ASP A 66 -13.96 -5.93 10.45
CA ASP A 66 -14.11 -7.40 10.42
C ASP A 66 -13.13 -8.00 9.38
N ARG A 67 -11.81 -7.84 9.67
CA ARG A 67 -10.73 -8.17 8.73
C ARG A 67 -10.65 -9.66 8.39
N GLU A 68 -10.88 -10.52 9.37
CA GLU A 68 -10.86 -11.98 9.19
C GLU A 68 -11.94 -12.41 8.19
N LYS A 69 -13.17 -11.88 8.35
CA LYS A 69 -14.26 -12.18 7.43
C LYS A 69 -14.03 -11.54 6.07
N ALA A 70 -13.50 -10.33 6.02
CA ALA A 70 -13.12 -9.67 4.76
C ALA A 70 -12.14 -10.52 3.97
N LEU A 71 -11.11 -11.05 4.62
CA LEU A 71 -10.12 -11.93 3.99
C LEU A 71 -10.74 -13.25 3.51
N GLU A 72 -11.69 -13.81 4.26
CA GLU A 72 -12.43 -15.00 3.83
C GLU A 72 -13.21 -14.75 2.54
N ILE A 73 -13.95 -13.63 2.46
CA ILE A 73 -14.71 -13.24 1.26
C ILE A 73 -13.77 -12.94 0.08
N ALA A 74 -12.67 -12.22 0.30
CA ALA A 74 -11.68 -11.97 -0.75
C ALA A 74 -11.11 -13.29 -1.31
N LYS A 75 -10.81 -14.27 -0.45
CA LYS A 75 -10.37 -15.62 -0.87
C LYS A 75 -11.41 -16.34 -1.72
N GLN A 76 -12.69 -16.23 -1.38
CA GLN A 76 -13.77 -16.81 -2.18
C GLN A 76 -13.81 -16.16 -3.58
N GLY A 77 -13.66 -14.83 -3.64
CA GLY A 77 -13.58 -14.11 -4.91
C GLY A 77 -12.39 -14.53 -5.77
N ILE A 78 -11.20 -14.68 -5.18
CA ILE A 78 -10.00 -15.19 -5.89
C ILE A 78 -10.21 -16.62 -6.41
N GLN A 79 -10.92 -17.48 -5.67
CA GLN A 79 -11.26 -18.83 -6.15
C GLN A 79 -12.19 -18.81 -7.36
N LYS A 80 -13.15 -17.86 -7.42
CA LYS A 80 -14.06 -17.67 -8.56
C LYS A 80 -13.33 -17.04 -9.76
N ASN A 81 -12.52 -16.01 -9.50
CA ASN A 81 -11.74 -15.31 -10.52
C ASN A 81 -10.24 -15.22 -10.13
N PRO A 82 -9.42 -16.23 -10.50
CA PRO A 82 -7.99 -16.23 -10.18
C PRO A 82 -7.16 -15.13 -10.86
N PHE A 83 -7.74 -14.42 -11.83
CA PHE A 83 -7.07 -13.36 -12.58
C PHE A 83 -7.42 -11.96 -12.07
N ASP A 84 -8.18 -11.85 -10.98
CA ASP A 84 -8.54 -10.57 -10.38
C ASP A 84 -7.38 -10.04 -9.51
N ALA A 85 -6.61 -9.11 -10.06
CA ALA A 85 -5.50 -8.47 -9.37
C ALA A 85 -5.98 -7.63 -8.17
N GLN A 86 -7.14 -6.98 -8.26
CA GLN A 86 -7.66 -6.12 -7.18
C GLN A 86 -8.05 -6.94 -5.95
N LEU A 87 -8.71 -8.08 -6.13
CA LEU A 87 -9.00 -9.00 -5.03
C LEU A 87 -7.73 -9.53 -4.34
N LYS A 88 -6.68 -9.83 -5.12
CA LYS A 88 -5.38 -10.25 -4.58
C LYS A 88 -4.69 -9.13 -3.81
N LEU A 89 -4.73 -7.91 -4.31
CA LEU A 89 -4.23 -6.73 -3.60
C LEU A 89 -4.98 -6.48 -2.28
N LEU A 90 -6.30 -6.61 -2.29
CA LEU A 90 -7.12 -6.52 -1.09
C LEU A 90 -6.79 -7.64 -0.09
N ALA A 91 -6.69 -8.89 -0.57
CA ALA A 91 -6.31 -10.03 0.28
C ALA A 91 -4.90 -9.86 0.88
N SER A 92 -3.96 -9.30 0.12
CA SER A 92 -2.63 -8.94 0.63
C SER A 92 -2.70 -7.90 1.74
N GLN A 93 -3.45 -6.81 1.52
CA GLN A 93 -3.62 -5.77 2.53
C GLN A 93 -4.24 -6.32 3.82
N LEU A 94 -5.32 -7.08 3.70
CA LEU A 94 -5.98 -7.71 4.85
C LEU A 94 -5.06 -8.67 5.59
N SER A 95 -4.26 -9.46 4.85
CA SER A 95 -3.27 -10.36 5.45
C SER A 95 -2.19 -9.58 6.21
N TYR A 96 -1.70 -8.46 5.67
CA TYR A 96 -0.74 -7.60 6.35
C TYR A 96 -1.33 -7.00 7.64
N GLU A 97 -2.56 -6.47 7.58
CA GLU A 97 -3.28 -5.93 8.74
C GLU A 97 -3.56 -6.98 9.83
N LEU A 98 -3.66 -8.27 9.45
CA LEU A 98 -3.81 -9.42 10.34
C LEU A 98 -2.45 -9.98 10.83
N HIS A 99 -1.35 -9.28 10.58
CA HIS A 99 0.01 -9.71 10.94
C HIS A 99 0.42 -11.05 10.33
N GLN A 100 0.04 -11.28 9.06
CA GLN A 100 0.36 -12.46 8.27
C GLN A 100 1.22 -12.07 7.05
N PRO A 101 2.47 -11.59 7.25
CA PRO A 101 3.27 -10.99 6.18
C PRO A 101 3.63 -11.98 5.06
N GLU A 102 3.82 -13.26 5.36
CA GLU A 102 4.11 -14.28 4.35
C GLU A 102 2.91 -14.50 3.42
N GLN A 103 1.69 -14.41 3.97
CA GLN A 103 0.47 -14.53 3.18
C GLN A 103 0.24 -13.25 2.35
N ALA A 104 0.55 -12.08 2.91
CA ALA A 104 0.51 -10.81 2.20
C ALA A 104 1.45 -10.82 0.99
N GLU A 105 2.69 -11.28 1.18
CA GLU A 105 3.67 -11.44 0.11
C GLU A 105 3.17 -12.40 -0.99
N ALA A 106 2.62 -13.54 -0.61
CA ALA A 106 2.12 -14.52 -1.58
C ALA A 106 1.04 -13.92 -2.49
N TYR A 107 0.07 -13.18 -1.93
CA TYR A 107 -0.96 -12.52 -2.72
C TYR A 107 -0.40 -11.41 -3.62
N LEU A 108 0.61 -10.65 -3.17
CA LEU A 108 1.27 -9.63 -4.01
C LEU A 108 1.99 -10.26 -5.19
N LEU A 109 2.70 -11.37 -4.97
CA LEU A 109 3.36 -12.11 -6.05
C LEU A 109 2.35 -12.69 -7.05
N GLU A 110 1.25 -13.24 -6.56
CA GLU A 110 0.16 -13.70 -7.43
C GLU A 110 -0.52 -12.55 -8.19
N ALA A 111 -0.64 -11.35 -7.57
CA ALA A 111 -1.16 -10.16 -8.24
C ALA A 111 -0.23 -9.68 -9.35
N LYS A 112 1.10 -9.72 -9.15
CA LYS A 112 2.11 -9.34 -10.14
C LYS A 112 1.98 -10.14 -11.45
N GLU A 113 1.61 -11.42 -11.37
CA GLU A 113 1.48 -12.29 -12.54
C GLU A 113 0.28 -11.94 -13.44
N VAL A 114 -0.68 -11.17 -12.95
CA VAL A 114 -1.96 -10.90 -13.63
C VAL A 114 -2.30 -9.42 -13.77
N ALA A 115 -1.56 -8.53 -13.12
CA ALA A 115 -1.77 -7.09 -13.17
C ALA A 115 -1.14 -6.49 -14.43
N ASP A 116 -1.85 -5.53 -15.05
CA ASP A 116 -1.32 -4.71 -16.15
C ASP A 116 -0.39 -3.60 -15.61
N ASP A 117 -0.64 -3.12 -14.39
CA ASP A 117 0.13 -2.11 -13.69
C ASP A 117 0.71 -2.71 -12.39
N ILE A 118 2.02 -2.64 -12.23
CA ILE A 118 2.75 -3.22 -11.12
C ILE A 118 3.22 -2.20 -10.07
N GLU A 119 2.93 -0.91 -10.24
CA GLU A 119 3.42 0.16 -9.37
C GLU A 119 3.01 -0.03 -7.90
N GLU A 120 1.72 -0.29 -7.65
CA GLU A 120 1.23 -0.53 -6.29
C GLU A 120 1.81 -1.82 -5.69
N ILE A 121 1.98 -2.85 -6.51
CA ILE A 121 2.56 -4.13 -6.09
C ILE A 121 4.03 -3.94 -5.72
N ALA A 122 4.78 -3.22 -6.54
CA ALA A 122 6.18 -2.88 -6.28
C ALA A 122 6.33 -2.09 -4.97
N LEU A 123 5.49 -1.08 -4.77
CA LEU A 123 5.47 -0.29 -3.54
C LEU A 123 5.24 -1.16 -2.31
N ARG A 124 4.24 -2.03 -2.34
CA ARG A 124 3.88 -2.89 -1.20
C ARG A 124 4.94 -3.96 -0.94
N LEU A 125 5.47 -4.62 -1.98
CA LEU A 125 6.53 -5.63 -1.82
C LEU A 125 7.85 -5.02 -1.34
N THR A 126 8.28 -3.91 -1.92
CA THR A 126 9.52 -3.25 -1.48
C THR A 126 9.43 -2.75 -0.05
N THR A 127 8.25 -2.25 0.37
CA THR A 127 8.01 -1.84 1.76
C THR A 127 8.07 -3.06 2.70
N LEU A 128 7.36 -4.15 2.36
CA LEU A 128 7.36 -5.38 3.14
C LEU A 128 8.76 -5.97 3.29
N TYR A 129 9.55 -5.99 2.20
CA TYR A 129 10.91 -6.50 2.21
C TYR A 129 11.85 -5.63 3.04
N LEU A 130 11.70 -4.30 3.00
CA LEU A 130 12.46 -3.39 3.87
C LEU A 130 12.17 -3.63 5.35
N GLU A 131 10.90 -3.77 5.73
CA GLU A 131 10.50 -4.05 7.11
C GLU A 131 11.06 -5.37 7.64
N GLN A 132 11.28 -6.34 6.75
CA GLN A 132 11.86 -7.64 7.06
C GLN A 132 13.39 -7.69 6.87
N GLU A 133 14.05 -6.57 6.54
CA GLU A 133 15.48 -6.48 6.24
C GLU A 133 15.93 -7.40 5.07
N ARG A 134 15.00 -7.69 4.15
CA ARG A 134 15.23 -8.52 2.95
C ARG A 134 15.69 -7.66 1.78
N PHE A 135 16.80 -6.95 1.96
CA PHE A 135 17.27 -5.90 1.05
C PHE A 135 17.58 -6.39 -0.36
N ASP A 136 18.10 -7.61 -0.53
CA ASP A 136 18.36 -8.18 -1.86
C ASP A 136 17.07 -8.27 -2.68
N GLN A 137 15.95 -8.63 -2.05
CA GLN A 137 14.65 -8.72 -2.74
C GLN A 137 14.04 -7.34 -3.07
N VAL A 138 14.41 -6.30 -2.32
CA VAL A 138 14.09 -4.91 -2.72
C VAL A 138 14.84 -4.56 -4.00
N LEU A 139 16.12 -4.98 -4.14
CA LEU A 139 16.92 -4.69 -5.31
C LEU A 139 16.51 -5.46 -6.57
N ASP A 140 15.75 -6.55 -6.45
CA ASP A 140 15.16 -7.23 -7.62
C ASP A 140 14.25 -6.29 -8.43
N TRP A 141 13.74 -5.23 -7.79
CA TRP A 141 12.91 -4.19 -8.41
C TRP A 141 13.69 -3.06 -9.08
N GLN A 142 15.02 -3.02 -8.94
CA GLN A 142 15.87 -1.92 -9.48
C GLN A 142 15.80 -1.82 -11.02
N ASN A 143 15.55 -2.93 -11.70
CA ASN A 143 15.51 -3.00 -13.16
C ASN A 143 14.07 -3.03 -13.72
N GLU A 144 13.07 -2.99 -12.87
CA GLU A 144 11.67 -2.90 -13.29
C GLU A 144 11.30 -1.44 -13.58
N GLU A 145 10.34 -1.22 -14.47
CA GLU A 145 9.83 0.12 -14.77
C GLU A 145 8.90 0.60 -13.64
N VAL A 146 9.50 1.02 -12.53
CA VAL A 146 8.77 1.59 -11.38
C VAL A 146 9.09 3.07 -11.23
N GLU A 147 8.08 3.91 -11.32
CA GLU A 147 8.22 5.37 -11.31
C GLU A 147 7.92 6.00 -9.95
N THR A 148 7.20 5.29 -9.07
CA THR A 148 6.79 5.81 -7.76
C THR A 148 7.99 6.22 -6.92
N VAL A 149 8.02 7.48 -6.49
CA VAL A 149 9.11 8.07 -5.68
C VAL A 149 9.40 7.23 -4.43
N VAL A 150 8.36 6.70 -3.78
CA VAL A 150 8.49 5.87 -2.58
C VAL A 150 9.17 4.54 -2.89
N THR A 151 8.82 3.87 -3.98
CA THR A 151 9.47 2.61 -4.40
C THR A 151 10.94 2.84 -4.72
N ARG A 152 11.27 3.90 -5.46
CA ARG A 152 12.64 4.28 -5.76
C ARG A 152 13.43 4.62 -4.48
N TRP A 153 12.79 5.27 -3.52
CA TRP A 153 13.43 5.51 -2.22
C TRP A 153 13.63 4.22 -1.42
N ASN A 154 12.70 3.28 -1.46
CA ASN A 154 12.88 1.97 -0.85
C ASN A 154 14.11 1.24 -1.44
N ILE A 155 14.31 1.30 -2.75
CA ILE A 155 15.49 0.75 -3.42
C ILE A 155 16.76 1.46 -2.94
N ALA A 156 16.76 2.81 -2.87
CA ALA A 156 17.91 3.58 -2.39
C ALA A 156 18.27 3.23 -0.92
N ARG A 157 17.27 3.01 -0.07
CA ARG A 157 17.46 2.55 1.33
C ARG A 157 18.08 1.16 1.39
N ALA A 158 17.64 0.24 0.54
CA ALA A 158 18.21 -1.11 0.46
C ALA A 158 19.68 -1.09 -0.03
N LEU A 159 20.00 -0.23 -1.02
CA LEU A 159 21.38 -0.01 -1.46
C LEU A 159 22.27 0.46 -0.31
N ALA A 160 21.79 1.43 0.47
CA ALA A 160 22.54 1.94 1.64
C ALA A 160 22.70 0.84 2.71
N ALA A 161 21.67 0.07 3.01
CA ALA A 161 21.73 -1.02 3.99
C ALA A 161 22.68 -2.15 3.59
N LEU A 162 22.86 -2.38 2.29
CA LEU A 162 23.83 -3.35 1.74
C LEU A 162 25.23 -2.75 1.52
N GLU A 163 25.52 -1.58 2.08
CA GLU A 163 26.79 -0.87 1.97
C GLU A 163 27.23 -0.59 0.51
N LYS A 164 26.27 -0.55 -0.44
CA LYS A 164 26.50 -0.14 -1.83
C LYS A 164 26.50 1.38 -1.93
N THR A 165 27.46 2.01 -1.24
CA THR A 165 27.49 3.44 -0.94
C THR A 165 27.43 4.32 -2.19
N GLU A 166 28.18 4.02 -3.25
CA GLU A 166 28.19 4.83 -4.48
C GLU A 166 26.83 4.80 -5.20
N GLU A 167 26.23 3.60 -5.32
CA GLU A 167 24.92 3.42 -5.95
C GLU A 167 23.82 4.09 -5.11
N ALA A 168 23.89 3.97 -3.79
CA ALA A 168 22.94 4.61 -2.87
C ALA A 168 23.02 6.15 -2.98
N VAL A 169 24.22 6.75 -2.97
CA VAL A 169 24.39 8.20 -3.12
C VAL A 169 23.79 8.68 -4.44
N SER A 170 24.02 7.96 -5.54
CA SER A 170 23.43 8.31 -6.84
C SER A 170 21.90 8.28 -6.79
N ALA A 171 21.31 7.23 -6.21
CA ALA A 171 19.85 7.09 -6.07
C ALA A 171 19.25 8.19 -5.18
N TYR A 172 19.88 8.51 -4.05
CA TYR A 172 19.44 9.63 -3.20
C TYR A 172 19.57 10.99 -3.92
N GLN A 173 20.61 11.18 -4.71
CA GLN A 173 20.77 12.41 -5.48
C GLN A 173 19.66 12.59 -6.52
N GLU A 174 19.25 11.52 -7.21
CA GLU A 174 18.14 11.55 -8.18
C GLU A 174 16.80 11.88 -7.53
N LEU A 175 16.58 11.43 -6.28
CA LEU A 175 15.35 11.64 -5.52
C LEU A 175 15.33 12.99 -4.76
N TYR A 176 16.46 13.71 -4.73
CA TYR A 176 16.59 14.87 -3.87
C TYR A 176 15.55 15.95 -4.11
N GLU A 177 15.26 16.30 -5.36
CA GLU A 177 14.27 17.35 -5.67
C GLU A 177 12.84 16.96 -5.26
N ASP A 178 12.49 15.66 -5.31
CA ASP A 178 11.18 15.16 -4.93
C ASP A 178 11.01 15.05 -3.40
N LEU A 179 12.12 14.82 -2.66
CA LEU A 179 12.09 14.51 -1.23
C LEU A 179 12.83 15.51 -0.35
N LYS A 180 13.28 16.63 -0.89
CA LYS A 180 14.09 17.65 -0.17
C LYS A 180 13.36 18.31 1.03
N ASP A 181 12.06 18.14 1.16
CA ASP A 181 11.25 18.62 2.27
C ASP A 181 10.85 17.49 3.25
N ASN A 182 11.35 16.26 3.02
CA ASN A 182 11.12 15.11 3.88
C ASN A 182 12.28 14.94 4.88
N PRO A 183 12.06 15.12 6.19
CA PRO A 183 13.14 15.04 7.19
C PRO A 183 13.80 13.65 7.25
N GLU A 184 13.04 12.56 7.15
CA GLU A 184 13.57 11.20 7.20
C GLU A 184 14.53 10.92 6.02
N PHE A 185 14.14 11.38 4.83
CA PHE A 185 15.00 11.29 3.66
C PHE A 185 16.28 12.10 3.83
N LEU A 186 16.18 13.36 4.26
CA LEU A 186 17.33 14.24 4.44
C LEU A 186 18.29 13.71 5.50
N GLU A 187 17.77 13.22 6.63
CA GLU A 187 18.57 12.63 7.69
C GLU A 187 19.39 11.43 7.15
N ALA A 188 18.72 10.48 6.51
CA ALA A 188 19.37 9.32 5.92
C ALA A 188 20.44 9.72 4.89
N TYR A 189 20.15 10.72 4.06
CA TYR A 189 21.07 11.22 3.05
C TYR A 189 22.31 11.87 3.65
N VAL A 190 22.19 12.63 4.75
CA VAL A 190 23.34 13.20 5.47
C VAL A 190 24.28 12.10 5.96
N TYR A 191 23.75 11.07 6.61
CA TYR A 191 24.57 9.97 7.09
C TYR A 191 25.27 9.22 5.95
N LEU A 192 24.58 8.97 4.86
CA LEU A 192 25.11 8.32 3.68
C LEU A 192 26.24 9.13 3.03
N LEU A 193 26.05 10.44 2.85
CA LEU A 193 27.06 11.34 2.28
C LEU A 193 28.31 11.43 3.17
N ARG A 194 28.12 11.46 4.49
CA ARG A 194 29.24 11.43 5.44
C ARG A 194 30.05 10.13 5.29
N GLU A 195 29.38 9.00 5.18
CA GLU A 195 30.00 7.70 4.98
C GLU A 195 30.77 7.63 3.64
N ALA A 196 30.18 8.20 2.59
CA ALA A 196 30.80 8.35 1.28
C ALA A 196 31.99 9.35 1.26
N GLY A 197 32.18 10.14 2.33
CA GLY A 197 33.24 11.15 2.43
C GLY A 197 32.92 12.48 1.73
N ASP A 198 31.70 12.68 1.23
CA ASP A 198 31.25 13.97 0.67
C ASP A 198 30.76 14.92 1.77
N VAL A 199 31.72 15.40 2.55
CA VAL A 199 31.50 16.32 3.67
C VAL A 199 30.81 17.62 3.23
N THR A 200 31.13 18.10 2.02
CA THR A 200 30.54 19.35 1.52
C THR A 200 29.07 19.22 1.29
N LYS A 201 28.64 18.17 0.59
CA LYS A 201 27.23 17.89 0.32
C LYS A 201 26.49 17.48 1.59
N ALA A 202 27.10 16.68 2.47
CA ALA A 202 26.53 16.32 3.77
C ALA A 202 26.18 17.57 4.59
N ARG A 203 27.06 18.59 4.61
CA ARG A 203 26.79 19.85 5.31
C ARG A 203 25.63 20.65 4.68
N GLU A 204 25.54 20.70 3.34
CA GLU A 204 24.40 21.34 2.67
C GLU A 204 23.07 20.70 3.05
N VAL A 205 22.98 19.37 2.96
CA VAL A 205 21.76 18.61 3.26
C VAL A 205 21.41 18.69 4.74
N ALA A 206 22.41 18.64 5.65
CA ALA A 206 22.19 18.82 7.08
C ALA A 206 21.65 20.21 7.43
N ASN A 207 22.14 21.25 6.77
CA ASN A 207 21.59 22.60 6.94
C ASN A 207 20.12 22.71 6.50
N GLN A 208 19.75 22.02 5.41
CA GLN A 208 18.35 21.96 4.97
C GLN A 208 17.48 21.18 5.95
N TYR A 209 17.95 20.04 6.46
CA TYR A 209 17.28 19.28 7.51
C TYR A 209 17.01 20.15 8.75
N LEU A 210 18.04 20.86 9.24
CA LEU A 210 17.93 21.73 10.41
C LEU A 210 17.01 22.94 10.19
N ALA A 211 16.79 23.36 8.96
CA ALA A 211 15.77 24.37 8.65
C ALA A 211 14.33 23.85 8.87
N ILE A 212 14.11 22.53 8.75
CA ILE A 212 12.83 21.88 8.98
C ILE A 212 12.69 21.42 10.43
N VAL A 213 13.76 20.87 11.00
CA VAL A 213 13.82 20.30 12.36
C VAL A 213 14.92 21.01 13.17
N PRO A 214 14.71 22.28 13.58
CA PRO A 214 15.77 23.10 14.17
C PRO A 214 16.23 22.65 15.56
N ASP A 215 15.42 21.89 16.28
CA ASP A 215 15.71 21.44 17.64
C ASP A 215 16.40 20.06 17.71
N ASP A 216 16.80 19.49 16.56
CA ASP A 216 17.53 18.23 16.55
C ASP A 216 19.01 18.43 16.94
N VAL A 217 19.29 18.15 18.22
CA VAL A 217 20.63 18.29 18.81
C VAL A 217 21.63 17.31 18.20
N GLN A 218 21.18 16.13 17.75
CA GLN A 218 22.09 15.13 17.18
C GLN A 218 22.55 15.59 15.79
N MET A 219 21.62 16.04 14.95
CA MET A 219 21.96 16.57 13.64
C MET A 219 22.78 17.87 13.74
N GLN A 220 22.48 18.76 14.72
CA GLN A 220 23.30 19.94 14.95
C GLN A 220 24.74 19.58 15.33
N THR A 221 24.92 18.60 16.22
CA THR A 221 26.25 18.11 16.60
C THR A 221 27.00 17.51 15.41
N LEU A 222 26.29 16.73 14.57
CA LEU A 222 26.83 16.18 13.34
C LEU A 222 27.27 17.29 12.39
N TYR A 223 26.39 18.26 12.12
CA TYR A 223 26.68 19.43 11.27
C TYR A 223 27.94 20.20 11.72
N ASP A 224 28.10 20.43 13.02
CA ASP A 224 29.25 21.14 13.58
C ASP A 224 30.57 20.33 13.44
N SER A 225 30.47 19.01 13.31
CA SER A 225 31.59 18.09 13.17
C SER A 225 31.99 17.83 11.71
N LEU A 226 31.11 18.10 10.75
CA LEU A 226 31.35 18.01 9.31
C LEU A 226 32.22 19.20 8.83
#